data_977fcdd15bb22b0d018e51cb74e2c961
#
_entry.id   977fcdd15bb22b0d018e51cb74e2c961
#
_cell.length_a   1.000
_cell.length_b   1.000
_cell.length_c   1.000
_cell.angle_alpha   90.00
_cell.angle_beta   90.00
_cell.angle_gamma   90.00
#
_symmetry.space_group_name_H-M   'P 1'
#
loop_
_entity.id
_entity.type
_entity.pdbx_description
1 polymer ?
#
loop_
_entity_poly.entity_id
_entity_poly.type
_entity_poly.pdbx_seq_one_letter_code
_entity_poly.pdbx_strand_id
1 'polypeptide(L)'
;MGSFNALSNESLLMATGLIVMAVIVSYQQRLRLELEILHSALRAVVQLVVVGYLLHFIFGADNPLFTSGVLLVMLISAAINGGKRGPGIKRASWIAGVSIGIGAVFTLAVLLSANVLSFTPYQMIPVAGMVISGAMAAVGLCFGQITTNFKSRQHEIQIKLALGATPMQACKAILRGALIVSLQPTIDIAKTLGIVSLPGMMTGLILAGMSPIEAIKYQIIVIFMTFSTVSIAIAMAGYLSCRQFFNAKEQLILSDS
;
A
#
# COMPACT_ATOMS: atom_id res chain seq x y z
N MET A 1 -29.97 18.24 7.03
CA MET A 1 -28.59 18.59 6.67
C MET A 1 -27.89 18.96 7.97
N GLY A 2 -27.09 18.07 8.54
CA GLY A 2 -26.26 18.38 9.68
C GLY A 2 -25.15 19.32 9.25
N SER A 3 -25.17 20.55 9.78
CA SER A 3 -24.05 21.48 9.60
C SER A 3 -22.83 20.88 10.29
N PHE A 4 -21.81 20.48 9.55
CA PHE A 4 -20.50 20.25 10.14
C PHE A 4 -20.02 21.58 10.72
N ASN A 5 -19.90 21.66 12.05
CA ASN A 5 -19.21 22.78 12.67
C ASN A 5 -17.77 22.80 12.11
N ALA A 6 -17.36 23.96 11.60
CA ALA A 6 -15.98 24.15 11.20
C ALA A 6 -15.08 23.78 12.40
N LEU A 7 -14.17 22.83 12.18
CA LEU A 7 -13.24 22.41 13.22
C LEU A 7 -12.44 23.63 13.69
N SER A 8 -12.54 23.95 14.98
CA SER A 8 -11.74 25.04 15.57
C SER A 8 -10.26 24.59 15.61
N ASN A 9 -9.37 25.56 15.54
CA ASN A 9 -7.93 25.30 15.71
C ASN A 9 -7.62 24.67 17.08
N GLU A 10 -8.43 24.95 18.09
CA GLU A 10 -8.34 24.35 19.43
C GLU A 10 -8.64 22.85 19.41
N SER A 11 -9.65 22.42 18.64
CA SER A 11 -9.97 21.00 18.46
C SER A 11 -8.84 20.23 17.77
N LEU A 12 -8.18 20.86 16.81
CA LEU A 12 -6.99 20.29 16.14
C LEU A 12 -5.81 20.18 17.12
N LEU A 13 -5.58 21.17 17.96
CA LEU A 13 -4.55 21.12 19.01
C LEU A 13 -4.84 20.01 20.02
N MET A 14 -6.08 19.84 20.47
CA MET A 14 -6.44 18.72 21.35
C MET A 14 -6.21 17.35 20.69
N ALA A 15 -6.46 17.21 19.40
CA ALA A 15 -6.19 15.99 18.67
C ALA A 15 -4.69 15.64 18.61
N THR A 16 -3.79 16.63 18.69
CA THR A 16 -2.34 16.34 18.79
C THR A 16 -1.96 15.60 20.08
N GLY A 17 -2.76 15.72 21.14
CA GLY A 17 -2.61 14.96 22.37
C GLY A 17 -2.65 13.43 22.16
N LEU A 18 -3.38 12.96 21.13
CA LEU A 18 -3.41 11.53 20.78
C LEU A 18 -2.05 11.04 20.26
N ILE A 19 -1.31 11.87 19.55
CA ILE A 19 0.05 11.54 19.08
C ILE A 19 1.01 11.45 20.26
N VAL A 20 0.88 12.37 21.24
CA VAL A 20 1.67 12.35 22.48
C VAL A 20 1.43 11.03 23.22
N MET A 21 0.18 10.57 23.29
CA MET A 21 -0.15 9.29 23.92
C MET A 21 0.53 8.11 23.23
N ALA A 22 0.55 8.09 21.89
CA ALA A 22 1.25 7.06 21.11
C ALA A 22 2.77 7.07 21.39
N VAL A 23 3.37 8.25 21.49
CA VAL A 23 4.80 8.42 21.83
C VAL A 23 5.08 7.92 23.25
N ILE A 24 4.23 8.22 24.22
CA ILE A 24 4.36 7.74 25.62
C ILE A 24 4.33 6.21 25.66
N VAL A 25 3.39 5.58 24.96
CA VAL A 25 3.30 4.11 24.88
C VAL A 25 4.56 3.52 24.24
N SER A 26 5.06 4.11 23.15
CA SER A 26 6.31 3.67 22.52
C SER A 26 7.50 3.75 23.50
N TYR A 27 7.60 4.85 24.24
CA TYR A 27 8.65 5.05 25.25
C TYR A 27 8.55 4.04 26.39
N GLN A 28 7.35 3.84 26.97
CA GLN A 28 7.13 2.89 28.05
C GLN A 28 7.44 1.45 27.63
N GLN A 29 7.07 1.06 26.41
CA GLN A 29 7.32 -0.27 25.85
C GLN A 29 8.74 -0.41 25.25
N ARG A 30 9.57 0.64 25.32
CA ARG A 30 10.95 0.66 24.78
C ARG A 30 11.04 0.27 23.31
N LEU A 31 10.02 0.65 22.49
CA LEU A 31 9.95 0.32 21.07
C LEU A 31 10.95 1.12 20.23
N ARG A 32 11.43 2.25 20.75
CA ARG A 32 12.36 3.19 20.07
C ARG A 32 11.79 3.75 18.77
N LEU A 33 10.45 3.92 18.71
CA LEU A 33 9.74 4.43 17.53
C LEU A 33 9.27 5.89 17.71
N GLU A 34 9.64 6.57 18.81
CA GLU A 34 9.15 7.90 19.16
C GLU A 34 9.43 8.93 18.06
N LEU A 35 10.67 8.96 17.57
CA LEU A 35 11.08 9.87 16.49
C LEU A 35 10.40 9.53 15.16
N GLU A 36 10.20 8.26 14.87
CA GLU A 36 9.52 7.82 13.65
C GLU A 36 8.04 8.19 13.67
N ILE A 37 7.36 8.03 14.81
CA ILE A 37 5.96 8.44 15.01
C ILE A 37 5.83 9.95 14.81
N LEU A 38 6.66 10.75 15.50
CA LEU A 38 6.60 12.21 15.43
C LEU A 38 6.92 12.73 14.02
N HIS A 39 7.98 12.19 13.39
CA HIS A 39 8.35 12.56 12.03
C HIS A 39 7.25 12.19 11.02
N SER A 40 6.65 11.01 11.16
CA SER A 40 5.57 10.55 10.28
C SER A 40 4.31 11.41 10.45
N ALA A 41 3.96 11.79 11.67
CA ALA A 41 2.83 12.67 11.95
C ALA A 41 3.03 14.07 11.35
N LEU A 42 4.20 14.69 11.58
CA LEU A 42 4.52 15.99 11.03
C LEU A 42 4.53 15.96 9.49
N ARG A 43 5.16 14.94 8.92
CA ARG A 43 5.17 14.73 7.48
C ARG A 43 3.77 14.56 6.90
N ALA A 44 2.88 13.83 7.58
CA ALA A 44 1.49 13.64 7.15
C ALA A 44 0.75 14.99 7.10
N VAL A 45 0.88 15.83 8.14
CA VAL A 45 0.25 17.16 8.16
C VAL A 45 0.73 18.02 7.00
N VAL A 46 2.06 18.12 6.81
CA VAL A 46 2.65 18.91 5.71
C VAL A 46 2.19 18.39 4.35
N GLN A 47 2.22 17.06 4.16
CA GLN A 47 1.79 16.44 2.91
C GLN A 47 0.32 16.69 2.62
N LEU A 48 -0.57 16.59 3.61
CA LEU A 48 -2.01 16.84 3.44
C LEU A 48 -2.28 18.29 3.05
N VAL A 49 -1.60 19.25 3.67
CA VAL A 49 -1.72 20.66 3.31
C VAL A 49 -1.27 20.90 1.88
N VAL A 50 -0.07 20.41 1.51
CA VAL A 50 0.47 20.57 0.15
C VAL A 50 -0.44 19.91 -0.89
N VAL A 51 -0.90 18.69 -0.62
CA VAL A 51 -1.79 17.95 -1.53
C VAL A 51 -3.14 18.65 -1.66
N GLY A 52 -3.68 19.24 -0.59
CA GLY A 52 -4.94 20.00 -0.63
C GLY A 52 -4.87 21.17 -1.61
N TYR A 53 -3.82 21.99 -1.53
CA TYR A 53 -3.61 23.08 -2.48
C TYR A 53 -3.33 22.58 -3.90
N LEU A 54 -2.54 21.53 -4.06
CA LEU A 54 -2.22 20.94 -5.36
C LEU A 54 -3.48 20.40 -6.05
N LEU A 55 -4.34 19.69 -5.33
CA LEU A 55 -5.58 19.16 -5.87
C LEU A 55 -6.56 20.26 -6.27
N HIS A 56 -6.64 21.36 -5.49
CA HIS A 56 -7.44 22.51 -5.86
C HIS A 56 -7.02 23.09 -7.22
N PHE A 57 -5.71 23.20 -7.45
CA PHE A 57 -5.17 23.68 -8.74
C PHE A 57 -5.44 22.69 -9.90
N ILE A 58 -5.18 21.39 -9.67
CA ILE A 58 -5.32 20.34 -10.69
C ILE A 58 -6.78 20.14 -11.09
N PHE A 59 -7.70 20.22 -10.14
CA PHE A 59 -9.12 20.10 -10.40
C PHE A 59 -9.66 21.29 -11.21
N GLY A 60 -9.07 22.47 -11.06
CA GLY A 60 -9.42 23.63 -11.88
C GLY A 60 -8.90 23.57 -13.32
N ALA A 61 -7.80 22.85 -13.56
CA ALA A 61 -7.15 22.78 -14.87
C ALA A 61 -7.72 21.69 -15.80
N ASP A 62 -8.39 20.66 -15.26
CA ASP A 62 -8.98 19.48 -15.92
C ASP A 62 -8.14 18.93 -17.09
N ASN A 63 -6.82 18.82 -16.89
CA ASN A 63 -5.87 18.42 -17.90
C ASN A 63 -5.37 16.99 -17.63
N PRO A 64 -5.52 16.03 -18.58
CA PRO A 64 -5.08 14.65 -18.41
C PRO A 64 -3.57 14.50 -18.16
N LEU A 65 -2.77 15.47 -18.60
CA LEU A 65 -1.32 15.45 -18.38
C LEU A 65 -0.98 15.66 -16.89
N PHE A 66 -1.66 16.57 -16.20
CA PHE A 66 -1.49 16.78 -14.76
C PHE A 66 -1.96 15.57 -13.97
N THR A 67 -3.09 14.96 -14.35
CA THR A 67 -3.57 13.72 -13.72
C THR A 67 -2.53 12.62 -13.83
N SER A 68 -1.99 12.37 -15.02
CA SER A 68 -0.95 11.36 -15.23
C SER A 68 0.33 11.66 -14.45
N GLY A 69 0.73 12.93 -14.35
CA GLY A 69 1.86 13.37 -13.55
C GLY A 69 1.70 13.05 -12.06
N VAL A 70 0.51 13.33 -11.51
CA VAL A 70 0.20 12.99 -10.10
C VAL A 70 0.23 11.48 -9.87
N LEU A 71 -0.37 10.69 -10.75
CA LEU A 71 -0.34 9.22 -10.66
C LEU A 71 1.10 8.68 -10.67
N LEU A 72 1.97 9.26 -11.50
CA LEU A 72 3.39 8.88 -11.54
C LEU A 72 4.11 9.22 -10.24
N VAL A 73 3.89 10.40 -9.68
CA VAL A 73 4.45 10.81 -8.37
C VAL A 73 3.98 9.89 -7.27
N MET A 74 2.68 9.52 -7.25
CA MET A 74 2.12 8.56 -6.30
C MET A 74 2.77 7.19 -6.43
N LEU A 75 2.98 6.69 -7.64
CA LEU A 75 3.64 5.42 -7.90
C LEU A 75 5.11 5.42 -7.45
N ILE A 76 5.86 6.48 -7.76
CA ILE A 76 7.26 6.62 -7.32
C ILE A 76 7.34 6.65 -5.80
N SER A 77 6.47 7.41 -5.14
CA SER A 77 6.41 7.48 -3.67
C SER A 77 6.10 6.11 -3.06
N ALA A 78 5.15 5.37 -3.64
CA ALA A 78 4.80 4.03 -3.22
C ALA A 78 5.96 3.04 -3.45
N ALA A 79 6.66 3.14 -4.56
CA ALA A 79 7.83 2.31 -4.88
C ALA A 79 8.95 2.49 -3.84
N ILE A 80 9.26 3.73 -3.49
CA ILE A 80 10.30 4.06 -2.50
C ILE A 80 9.88 3.55 -1.11
N ASN A 81 8.65 3.84 -0.67
CA ASN A 81 8.20 3.47 0.67
C ASN A 81 7.98 1.96 0.81
N GLY A 82 7.42 1.29 -0.19
CA GLY A 82 7.28 -0.17 -0.21
C GLY A 82 8.64 -0.88 -0.23
N GLY A 83 9.59 -0.36 -1.02
CA GLY A 83 10.94 -0.91 -1.13
C GLY A 83 11.77 -0.82 0.15
N LYS A 84 11.58 0.22 0.97
CA LYS A 84 12.29 0.37 2.25
C LYS A 84 12.06 -0.78 3.24
N ARG A 85 10.98 -1.53 3.09
CA ARG A 85 10.64 -2.66 3.96
C ARG A 85 11.28 -3.98 3.53
N GLY A 86 12.10 -3.97 2.46
CA GLY A 86 12.82 -5.15 1.96
C GLY A 86 14.33 -5.04 2.12
N PRO A 87 14.87 -4.92 3.37
CA PRO A 87 16.31 -4.93 3.57
C PRO A 87 16.92 -6.23 3.05
N GLY A 88 17.98 -6.14 2.25
CA GLY A 88 18.61 -7.30 1.61
C GLY A 88 18.07 -7.68 0.22
N ILE A 89 16.96 -7.09 -0.24
CA ILE A 89 16.49 -7.28 -1.62
C ILE A 89 17.17 -6.24 -2.52
N LYS A 90 17.97 -6.71 -3.47
CA LYS A 90 18.60 -5.82 -4.45
C LYS A 90 17.51 -5.14 -5.28
N ARG A 91 17.58 -3.81 -5.40
CA ARG A 91 16.62 -2.99 -6.15
C ARG A 91 15.16 -3.13 -5.66
N ALA A 92 14.94 -3.30 -4.34
CA ALA A 92 13.61 -3.46 -3.75
C ALA A 92 12.61 -2.39 -4.23
N SER A 93 13.02 -1.13 -4.26
CA SER A 93 12.15 -0.02 -4.72
C SER A 93 11.76 -0.14 -6.20
N TRP A 94 12.66 -0.61 -7.06
CA TRP A 94 12.34 -0.86 -8.47
C TRP A 94 11.34 -2.01 -8.62
N ILE A 95 11.56 -3.12 -7.89
CA ILE A 95 10.63 -4.26 -7.90
C ILE A 95 9.26 -3.83 -7.37
N ALA A 96 9.22 -3.06 -6.28
CA ALA A 96 7.98 -2.50 -5.74
C ALA A 96 7.25 -1.64 -6.79
N GLY A 97 7.97 -0.70 -7.42
CA GLY A 97 7.40 0.20 -8.43
C GLY A 97 6.79 -0.53 -9.62
N VAL A 98 7.51 -1.50 -10.18
CA VAL A 98 7.02 -2.31 -11.30
C VAL A 98 5.80 -3.14 -10.89
N SER A 99 5.87 -3.80 -9.73
CA SER A 99 4.79 -4.67 -9.26
C SER A 99 3.52 -3.91 -8.91
N ILE A 100 3.64 -2.78 -8.20
CA ILE A 100 2.51 -1.90 -7.87
C ILE A 100 1.97 -1.26 -9.15
N GLY A 101 2.87 -0.79 -10.03
CA GLY A 101 2.48 -0.16 -11.29
C GLY A 101 1.66 -1.08 -12.19
N ILE A 102 2.11 -2.31 -12.40
CA ILE A 102 1.38 -3.29 -13.23
C ILE A 102 0.03 -3.61 -12.60
N GLY A 103 -0.03 -3.85 -11.28
CA GLY A 103 -1.30 -4.11 -10.59
C GLY A 103 -2.27 -2.92 -10.70
N ALA A 104 -1.79 -1.69 -10.49
CA ALA A 104 -2.60 -0.48 -10.58
C ALA A 104 -3.06 -0.21 -12.00
N VAL A 105 -2.16 -0.26 -12.99
CA VAL A 105 -2.51 -0.05 -14.40
C VAL A 105 -3.53 -1.07 -14.89
N PHE A 106 -3.34 -2.35 -14.57
CA PHE A 106 -4.30 -3.40 -14.93
C PHE A 106 -5.68 -3.10 -14.36
N THR A 107 -5.76 -2.82 -13.06
CA THR A 107 -7.05 -2.59 -12.39
C THR A 107 -7.73 -1.32 -12.89
N LEU A 108 -6.98 -0.21 -13.05
CA LEU A 108 -7.52 1.04 -13.57
C LEU A 108 -7.97 0.89 -15.03
N ALA A 109 -7.22 0.15 -15.86
CA ALA A 109 -7.61 -0.11 -17.24
C ALA A 109 -8.94 -0.89 -17.34
N VAL A 110 -9.13 -1.91 -16.46
CA VAL A 110 -10.39 -2.64 -16.38
C VAL A 110 -11.55 -1.72 -16.00
N LEU A 111 -11.37 -0.85 -15.00
CA LEU A 111 -12.42 0.06 -14.56
C LEU A 111 -12.77 1.12 -15.60
N LEU A 112 -11.78 1.62 -16.33
CA LEU A 112 -11.99 2.56 -17.45
C LEU A 112 -12.71 1.88 -18.63
N SER A 113 -12.30 0.66 -18.99
CA SER A 113 -12.94 -0.09 -20.09
C SER A 113 -14.38 -0.49 -19.77
N ALA A 114 -14.69 -0.72 -18.50
CA ALA A 114 -16.05 -1.00 -18.03
C ALA A 114 -16.93 0.26 -17.85
N ASN A 115 -16.40 1.46 -18.18
CA ASN A 115 -17.07 2.74 -17.96
C ASN A 115 -17.50 2.98 -16.49
N VAL A 116 -16.83 2.35 -15.54
CA VAL A 116 -17.05 2.55 -14.09
C VAL A 116 -16.40 3.84 -13.62
N LEU A 117 -15.28 4.21 -14.24
CA LEU A 117 -14.52 5.42 -13.99
C LEU A 117 -14.35 6.21 -15.26
N SER A 118 -14.40 7.55 -15.13
CA SER A 118 -13.99 8.47 -16.20
C SER A 118 -12.55 8.93 -15.93
N PHE A 119 -11.78 9.19 -17.00
CA PHE A 119 -10.41 9.71 -16.88
C PHE A 119 -10.42 11.21 -16.50
N THR A 120 -11.06 11.54 -15.38
CA THR A 120 -11.10 12.88 -14.81
C THR A 120 -10.29 12.94 -13.52
N PRO A 121 -9.62 14.06 -13.21
CA PRO A 121 -8.80 14.18 -11.99
C PRO A 121 -9.56 13.81 -10.71
N TYR A 122 -10.82 14.21 -10.63
CA TYR A 122 -11.70 13.95 -9.45
C TYR A 122 -11.91 12.48 -9.13
N GLN A 123 -11.97 11.63 -10.17
CA GLN A 123 -12.21 10.20 -10.01
C GLN A 123 -10.89 9.42 -9.97
N MET A 124 -9.98 9.74 -10.90
CA MET A 124 -8.73 8.97 -11.07
C MET A 124 -7.78 9.11 -9.89
N ILE A 125 -7.57 10.34 -9.39
CA ILE A 125 -6.55 10.55 -8.33
C ILE A 125 -6.94 9.86 -7.03
N PRO A 126 -8.17 10.00 -6.48
CA PRO A 126 -8.55 9.32 -5.26
C PRO A 126 -8.56 7.79 -5.40
N VAL A 127 -9.12 7.27 -6.50
CA VAL A 127 -9.21 5.82 -6.74
C VAL A 127 -7.83 5.20 -6.91
N ALA A 128 -6.97 5.80 -7.72
CA ALA A 128 -5.59 5.36 -7.89
C ALA A 128 -4.82 5.42 -6.56
N GLY A 129 -5.07 6.44 -5.73
CA GLY A 129 -4.49 6.56 -4.40
C GLY A 129 -4.82 5.37 -3.50
N MET A 130 -6.08 4.95 -3.45
CA MET A 130 -6.51 3.78 -2.67
C MET A 130 -5.83 2.50 -3.16
N VAL A 131 -5.81 2.29 -4.46
CA VAL A 131 -5.24 1.11 -5.10
C VAL A 131 -3.74 1.03 -4.89
N ILE A 132 -3.02 2.11 -5.16
CA ILE A 132 -1.55 2.20 -5.03
C ILE A 132 -1.12 2.07 -3.57
N SER A 133 -1.82 2.73 -2.63
CA SER A 133 -1.48 2.69 -1.20
C SER A 133 -1.70 1.30 -0.60
N GLY A 134 -2.81 0.64 -0.95
CA GLY A 134 -3.09 -0.74 -0.55
C GLY A 134 -2.03 -1.72 -1.05
N ALA A 135 -1.67 -1.61 -2.33
CA ALA A 135 -0.62 -2.43 -2.93
C ALA A 135 0.77 -2.15 -2.32
N MET A 136 1.10 -0.88 -2.03
CA MET A 136 2.35 -0.50 -1.35
C MET A 136 2.47 -1.17 0.02
N ALA A 137 1.42 -1.11 0.83
CA ALA A 137 1.42 -1.71 2.16
C ALA A 137 1.61 -3.24 2.08
N ALA A 138 0.90 -3.91 1.18
CA ALA A 138 0.98 -5.34 0.99
C ALA A 138 2.34 -5.79 0.43
N VAL A 139 2.90 -5.08 -0.55
CA VAL A 139 4.25 -5.35 -1.09
C VAL A 139 5.30 -5.16 -0.02
N GLY A 140 5.19 -4.13 0.82
CA GLY A 140 6.09 -3.92 1.95
C GLY A 140 6.06 -5.07 2.96
N LEU A 141 4.87 -5.61 3.29
CA LEU A 141 4.72 -6.79 4.13
C LEU A 141 5.33 -8.03 3.46
N CYS A 142 5.11 -8.21 2.17
CA CYS A 142 5.66 -9.32 1.38
C CYS A 142 7.19 -9.32 1.43
N PHE A 143 7.82 -8.18 1.22
CA PHE A 143 9.28 -8.05 1.31
C PHE A 143 9.81 -8.35 2.70
N GLY A 144 9.19 -7.82 3.75
CA GLY A 144 9.57 -8.11 5.13
C GLY A 144 9.49 -9.59 5.45
N GLN A 145 8.39 -10.24 5.07
CA GLN A 145 8.20 -11.68 5.27
C GLN A 145 9.21 -12.52 4.48
N ILE A 146 9.46 -12.18 3.23
CA ILE A 146 10.47 -12.86 2.40
C ILE A 146 11.83 -12.75 3.05
N THR A 147 12.27 -11.54 3.38
CA THR A 147 13.60 -11.31 3.97
C THR A 147 13.78 -12.08 5.29
N THR A 148 12.80 -12.02 6.18
CA THR A 148 12.83 -12.72 7.47
C THR A 148 12.86 -14.23 7.28
N ASN A 149 12.02 -14.77 6.40
CA ASN A 149 11.94 -16.20 6.16
C ASN A 149 13.18 -16.76 5.43
N PHE A 150 13.80 -15.98 4.53
CA PHE A 150 15.05 -16.39 3.90
C PHE A 150 16.19 -16.49 4.92
N LYS A 151 16.27 -15.55 5.87
CA LYS A 151 17.26 -15.59 6.95
C LYS A 151 17.03 -16.78 7.90
N SER A 152 15.79 -17.00 8.34
CA SER A 152 15.46 -18.05 9.31
C SER A 152 15.50 -19.46 8.75
N ARG A 153 15.26 -19.64 7.45
CA ARG A 153 15.20 -20.95 6.77
C ARG A 153 16.38 -21.19 5.82
N GLN A 154 17.50 -20.51 6.05
CA GLN A 154 18.67 -20.60 5.17
C GLN A 154 19.13 -22.04 4.95
N HIS A 155 19.28 -22.83 6.03
CA HIS A 155 19.71 -24.22 5.96
C HIS A 155 18.74 -25.10 5.17
N GLU A 156 17.44 -24.91 5.34
CA GLU A 156 16.41 -25.65 4.59
C GLU A 156 16.54 -25.39 3.08
N ILE A 157 16.77 -24.13 2.68
CA ILE A 157 16.96 -23.75 1.29
C ILE A 157 18.23 -24.40 0.73
N GLN A 158 19.35 -24.35 1.46
CA GLN A 158 20.62 -24.95 1.03
C GLN A 158 20.51 -26.46 0.87
N ILE A 159 19.83 -27.17 1.77
CA ILE A 159 19.59 -28.61 1.65
C ILE A 159 18.78 -28.91 0.38
N LYS A 160 17.71 -28.15 0.11
CA LYS A 160 16.90 -28.34 -1.10
C LYS A 160 17.70 -28.13 -2.38
N LEU A 161 18.56 -27.10 -2.41
CA LEU A 161 19.45 -26.84 -3.56
C LEU A 161 20.47 -27.96 -3.73
N ALA A 162 21.05 -28.49 -2.63
CA ALA A 162 21.98 -29.62 -2.68
C ALA A 162 21.33 -30.91 -3.16
N LEU A 163 20.03 -31.08 -2.93
CA LEU A 163 19.23 -32.19 -3.48
C LEU A 163 18.77 -31.98 -4.93
N GLY A 164 19.23 -30.90 -5.59
CA GLY A 164 18.92 -30.64 -7.00
C GLY A 164 17.63 -29.86 -7.26
N ALA A 165 17.02 -29.25 -6.23
CA ALA A 165 15.87 -28.38 -6.44
C ALA A 165 16.29 -27.07 -7.10
N THR A 166 15.47 -26.56 -8.02
CA THR A 166 15.68 -25.22 -8.59
C THR A 166 15.46 -24.14 -7.53
N PRO A 167 16.04 -22.92 -7.69
CA PRO A 167 15.84 -21.80 -6.75
C PRO A 167 14.37 -21.53 -6.43
N MET A 168 13.50 -21.56 -7.45
CA MET A 168 12.07 -21.32 -7.26
C MET A 168 11.36 -22.46 -6.50
N GLN A 169 11.81 -23.71 -6.69
CA GLN A 169 11.28 -24.83 -5.91
C GLN A 169 11.72 -24.74 -4.45
N ALA A 170 12.98 -24.35 -4.21
CA ALA A 170 13.52 -24.21 -2.86
C ALA A 170 12.80 -23.12 -2.05
N CYS A 171 12.44 -21.99 -2.69
CA CYS A 171 11.75 -20.88 -2.00
C CYS A 171 10.22 -20.90 -2.12
N LYS A 172 9.60 -21.87 -2.77
CA LYS A 172 8.13 -21.94 -2.98
C LYS A 172 7.32 -21.82 -1.70
N ALA A 173 7.75 -22.49 -0.64
CA ALA A 173 7.05 -22.45 0.65
C ALA A 173 7.16 -21.07 1.31
N ILE A 174 8.33 -20.42 1.21
CA ILE A 174 8.57 -19.07 1.72
C ILE A 174 7.70 -18.07 0.96
N LEU A 175 7.72 -18.15 -0.38
CA LEU A 175 6.90 -17.28 -1.23
C LEU A 175 5.41 -17.42 -0.89
N ARG A 176 4.90 -18.64 -0.82
CA ARG A 176 3.49 -18.88 -0.47
C ARG A 176 3.13 -18.30 0.89
N GLY A 177 3.95 -18.50 1.91
CA GLY A 177 3.75 -17.93 3.24
C GLY A 177 3.74 -16.40 3.23
N ALA A 178 4.66 -15.78 2.52
CA ALA A 178 4.73 -14.33 2.38
C ALA A 178 3.50 -13.76 1.68
N LEU A 179 3.01 -14.39 0.61
CA LEU A 179 1.81 -13.97 -0.11
C LEU A 179 0.55 -14.04 0.78
N ILE A 180 0.39 -15.14 1.55
CA ILE A 180 -0.74 -15.30 2.48
C ILE A 180 -0.75 -14.17 3.52
N VAL A 181 0.37 -13.95 4.21
CA VAL A 181 0.48 -12.92 5.24
C VAL A 181 0.25 -11.53 4.67
N SER A 182 0.73 -11.26 3.46
CA SER A 182 0.59 -9.95 2.82
C SER A 182 -0.82 -9.65 2.33
N LEU A 183 -1.60 -10.68 1.98
CA LEU A 183 -2.99 -10.52 1.56
C LEU A 183 -3.96 -10.46 2.75
N GLN A 184 -3.56 -10.99 3.91
CA GLN A 184 -4.42 -11.12 5.09
C GLN A 184 -5.07 -9.79 5.52
N PRO A 185 -4.36 -8.64 5.60
CA PRO A 185 -4.99 -7.38 6.00
C PRO A 185 -6.12 -6.95 5.05
N THR A 186 -5.95 -7.16 3.75
CA THR A 186 -6.99 -6.85 2.76
C THR A 186 -8.22 -7.73 2.94
N ILE A 187 -8.02 -9.03 3.23
CA ILE A 187 -9.10 -9.97 3.51
C ILE A 187 -9.84 -9.56 4.80
N ASP A 188 -9.12 -9.20 5.85
CA ASP A 188 -9.71 -8.87 7.15
C ASP A 188 -10.50 -7.56 7.10
N ILE A 189 -9.99 -6.55 6.38
CA ILE A 189 -10.76 -5.34 6.08
C ILE A 189 -12.08 -5.72 5.38
N ALA A 190 -12.02 -6.53 4.32
CA ALA A 190 -13.21 -6.89 3.55
C ALA A 190 -14.25 -7.65 4.38
N LYS A 191 -13.83 -8.53 5.30
CA LYS A 191 -14.74 -9.26 6.21
C LYS A 191 -15.47 -8.36 7.20
N THR A 192 -14.88 -7.23 7.57
CA THR A 192 -15.37 -6.33 8.62
C THR A 192 -16.11 -5.11 8.09
N LEU A 193 -16.06 -4.89 6.77
CA LEU A 193 -16.73 -3.78 6.11
C LEU A 193 -18.24 -3.82 6.32
N GLY A 194 -18.79 -2.67 6.68
CA GLY A 194 -20.23 -2.49 6.93
C GLY A 194 -20.71 -2.95 8.30
N ILE A 195 -19.92 -3.76 9.03
CA ILE A 195 -20.27 -4.25 10.37
C ILE A 195 -19.43 -3.54 11.43
N VAL A 196 -18.10 -3.55 11.26
CA VAL A 196 -17.17 -2.95 12.23
C VAL A 196 -16.74 -1.55 11.79
N SER A 197 -16.58 -1.34 10.50
CA SER A 197 -16.14 -0.06 9.93
C SER A 197 -16.96 0.34 8.71
N LEU A 198 -17.32 1.62 8.65
CA LEU A 198 -17.82 2.23 7.42
C LEU A 198 -16.64 2.86 6.68
N PRO A 199 -16.42 2.48 5.41
CA PRO A 199 -15.29 3.01 4.63
C PRO A 199 -15.42 4.51 4.38
N GLY A 200 -14.27 5.20 4.40
CA GLY A 200 -14.25 6.65 4.24
C GLY A 200 -14.85 7.14 2.91
N MET A 201 -14.69 6.40 1.82
CA MET A 201 -15.30 6.75 0.54
C MET A 201 -16.82 6.67 0.59
N MET A 202 -17.37 5.58 1.12
CA MET A 202 -18.81 5.42 1.29
C MET A 202 -19.40 6.51 2.18
N THR A 203 -18.78 6.76 3.33
CA THR A 203 -19.21 7.85 4.24
C THR A 203 -19.11 9.22 3.58
N GLY A 204 -18.03 9.48 2.83
CA GLY A 204 -17.87 10.73 2.09
C GLY A 204 -18.97 10.95 1.04
N LEU A 205 -19.34 9.93 0.29
CA LEU A 205 -20.42 10.00 -0.71
C LEU A 205 -21.78 10.24 -0.05
N ILE A 206 -22.07 9.57 1.06
CA ILE A 206 -23.33 9.78 1.83
C ILE A 206 -23.39 11.21 2.35
N LEU A 207 -22.29 11.74 2.89
CA LEU A 207 -22.22 13.10 3.39
C LEU A 207 -22.35 14.15 2.27
N ALA A 208 -21.93 13.80 1.04
CA ALA A 208 -22.13 14.59 -0.15
C ALA A 208 -23.59 14.55 -0.70
N GLY A 209 -24.47 13.77 -0.05
CA GLY A 209 -25.89 13.69 -0.41
C GLY A 209 -26.28 12.50 -1.28
N MET A 210 -25.35 11.58 -1.56
CA MET A 210 -25.66 10.34 -2.28
C MET A 210 -26.46 9.37 -1.41
N SER A 211 -27.39 8.62 -2.02
CA SER A 211 -28.13 7.59 -1.29
C SER A 211 -27.17 6.49 -0.76
N PRO A 212 -27.39 5.95 0.45
CA PRO A 212 -26.57 4.87 0.99
C PRO A 212 -26.46 3.66 0.07
N ILE A 213 -27.53 3.31 -0.63
CA ILE A 213 -27.58 2.18 -1.56
C ILE A 213 -26.65 2.38 -2.75
N GLU A 214 -26.57 3.60 -3.28
CA GLU A 214 -25.64 3.91 -4.37
C GLU A 214 -24.20 3.97 -3.87
N ALA A 215 -23.95 4.57 -2.71
CA ALA A 215 -22.63 4.61 -2.09
C ALA A 215 -22.06 3.21 -1.85
N ILE A 216 -22.89 2.22 -1.49
CA ILE A 216 -22.49 0.81 -1.32
C ILE A 216 -21.98 0.24 -2.65
N LYS A 217 -22.61 0.52 -3.80
CA LYS A 217 -22.14 0.01 -5.10
C LYS A 217 -20.71 0.46 -5.40
N TYR A 218 -20.41 1.74 -5.18
CA TYR A 218 -19.05 2.25 -5.34
C TYR A 218 -18.06 1.57 -4.38
N GLN A 219 -18.48 1.33 -3.14
CA GLN A 219 -17.62 0.66 -2.17
C GLN A 219 -17.31 -0.80 -2.54
N ILE A 220 -18.27 -1.53 -3.10
CA ILE A 220 -18.06 -2.90 -3.61
C ILE A 220 -16.98 -2.89 -4.71
N ILE A 221 -17.05 -1.94 -5.62
CA ILE A 221 -16.05 -1.78 -6.69
C ILE A 221 -14.67 -1.51 -6.08
N VAL A 222 -14.59 -0.63 -5.07
CA VAL A 222 -13.33 -0.32 -4.37
C VAL A 222 -12.70 -1.57 -3.73
N ILE A 223 -13.51 -2.43 -3.13
CA ILE A 223 -13.01 -3.69 -2.55
C ILE A 223 -12.44 -4.60 -3.65
N PHE A 224 -13.19 -4.81 -4.73
CA PHE A 224 -12.76 -5.69 -5.82
C PHE A 224 -11.48 -5.19 -6.49
N MET A 225 -11.38 -3.88 -6.75
CA MET A 225 -10.17 -3.30 -7.31
C MET A 225 -8.97 -3.44 -6.37
N THR A 226 -9.17 -3.27 -5.06
CA THR A 226 -8.11 -3.42 -4.07
C THR A 226 -7.62 -4.87 -4.02
N PHE A 227 -8.50 -5.85 -3.98
CA PHE A 227 -8.13 -7.28 -4.04
C PHE A 227 -7.34 -7.60 -5.30
N SER A 228 -7.82 -7.16 -6.46
CA SER A 228 -7.14 -7.39 -7.75
C SER A 228 -5.73 -6.82 -7.74
N THR A 229 -5.60 -5.53 -7.41
CA THR A 229 -4.29 -4.86 -7.44
C THR A 229 -3.32 -5.44 -6.42
N VAL A 230 -3.77 -5.66 -5.19
CA VAL A 230 -2.92 -6.24 -4.14
C VAL A 230 -2.43 -7.63 -4.54
N SER A 231 -3.33 -8.49 -5.03
CA SER A 231 -2.97 -9.86 -5.44
C SER A 231 -1.93 -9.87 -6.56
N ILE A 232 -2.12 -9.06 -7.60
CA ILE A 232 -1.17 -8.94 -8.72
C ILE A 232 0.16 -8.38 -8.22
N ALA A 233 0.13 -7.30 -7.43
CA ALA A 233 1.34 -6.64 -6.95
C ALA A 233 2.18 -7.55 -6.06
N ILE A 234 1.58 -8.24 -5.07
CA ILE A 234 2.34 -9.14 -4.18
C ILE A 234 2.85 -10.37 -4.91
N ALA A 235 2.10 -10.94 -5.86
CA ALA A 235 2.55 -12.08 -6.64
C ALA A 235 3.80 -11.74 -7.46
N MET A 236 3.78 -10.60 -8.17
CA MET A 236 4.93 -10.12 -8.94
C MET A 236 6.10 -9.73 -8.04
N ALA A 237 5.85 -8.94 -6.98
CA ALA A 237 6.87 -8.52 -6.04
C ALA A 237 7.53 -9.72 -5.37
N GLY A 238 6.76 -10.69 -4.93
CA GLY A 238 7.25 -11.91 -4.31
C GLY A 238 8.11 -12.75 -5.26
N TYR A 239 7.64 -12.98 -6.47
CA TYR A 239 8.38 -13.74 -7.48
C TYR A 239 9.71 -13.07 -7.84
N LEU A 240 9.68 -11.76 -8.14
CA LEU A 240 10.88 -11.01 -8.51
C LEU A 240 11.87 -10.90 -7.35
N SER A 241 11.39 -10.77 -6.11
CA SER A 241 12.22 -10.69 -4.92
C SER A 241 12.92 -12.02 -4.61
N CYS A 242 12.21 -13.15 -4.72
CA CYS A 242 12.80 -14.46 -4.50
C CYS A 242 14.01 -14.70 -5.42
N ARG A 243 13.94 -14.25 -6.67
CA ARG A 243 15.06 -14.39 -7.62
C ARG A 243 16.31 -13.59 -7.21
N GLN A 244 16.15 -12.51 -6.44
CA GLN A 244 17.28 -11.67 -6.02
C GLN A 244 18.17 -12.32 -4.94
N PHE A 245 17.68 -13.36 -4.28
CA PHE A 245 18.45 -14.10 -3.27
C PHE A 245 19.35 -15.19 -3.87
N PHE A 246 19.33 -15.35 -5.19
CA PHE A 246 20.17 -16.34 -5.89
C PHE A 246 21.09 -15.68 -6.91
N ASN A 247 22.31 -16.23 -7.07
CA ASN A 247 23.25 -15.80 -8.10
C ASN A 247 22.99 -16.52 -9.43
N ALA A 248 23.79 -16.15 -10.45
CA ALA A 248 23.74 -16.82 -11.76
C ALA A 248 24.09 -18.31 -11.72
N LYS A 249 24.74 -18.79 -10.66
CA LYS A 249 25.07 -20.20 -10.40
C LYS A 249 24.05 -20.89 -9.49
N GLU A 250 22.87 -20.26 -9.30
CA GLU A 250 21.75 -20.76 -8.48
C GLU A 250 22.09 -20.94 -6.98
N GLN A 251 23.16 -20.32 -6.50
CA GLN A 251 23.56 -20.36 -5.09
C GLN A 251 22.86 -19.26 -4.31
N LEU A 252 22.50 -19.54 -3.06
CA LEU A 252 21.90 -18.58 -2.15
C LEU A 252 22.90 -17.48 -1.77
N ILE A 253 22.54 -16.22 -2.00
CA ILE A 253 23.29 -15.04 -1.55
C ILE A 253 22.45 -14.37 -0.46
N LEU A 254 22.87 -14.50 0.80
CA LEU A 254 22.35 -13.65 1.87
C LEU A 254 23.32 -12.48 2.02
N SER A 255 22.85 -11.26 1.80
CA SER A 255 23.59 -10.06 2.16
C SER A 255 23.63 -9.98 3.68
N ASP A 256 24.81 -10.12 4.27
CA ASP A 256 25.07 -9.73 5.63
C ASP A 256 24.91 -8.21 5.72
N SER A 257 23.76 -7.74 6.23
CA SER A 257 23.47 -6.34 6.55
C SER A 257 23.04 -6.21 7.99
#